data_8fe17eddcfd3500d0aa73bcaaf278804
#
_entry.id   8fe17eddcfd3500d0aa73bcaaf278804
#
_cell.length_a   1.000
_cell.length_b   1.000
_cell.length_c   1.000
_cell.angle_alpha   90.00
_cell.angle_beta   90.00
_cell.angle_gamma   90.00
#
_symmetry.space_group_name_H-M   'P 1'
#
loop_
_entity.id
_entity.type
_entity.pdbx_description
1 polymer ?
#
loop_
_entity_poly.entity_id
_entity_poly.type
_entity_poly.pdbx_seq_one_letter_code
_entity_poly.pdbx_strand_id
1 'polypeptide(L)'
;MSSPLEAIEIETAPAPRASVIWLHGLGADGHDFEPIVPELGLPSTLSVRFVFPHAPTRPVTINGGMVMRAWYDVVDAAGARREVEAGVRESQRRIEALIERERGRGTPAAAIVLAGFSQGGAMALHTGLRHPERLAGIMALSCFLPLADTLAAEASAANRQTPIFMAHGTGDPLIPLARGLEARDRLVTLGYPVGWHQYPMPHAVCAQEIADIARWLGDALGAARPLR
;
A
#
# COMPACT_ATOMS: atom_id res chain seq x y z
N MET A 1 -13.71 -2.65 -20.33
CA MET A 1 -13.21 -1.91 -19.15
C MET A 1 -13.68 -2.65 -17.91
N SER A 2 -12.80 -2.96 -16.97
CA SER A 2 -13.20 -3.58 -15.71
C SER A 2 -14.00 -2.58 -14.87
N SER A 3 -15.07 -3.03 -14.19
CA SER A 3 -15.81 -2.19 -13.26
C SER A 3 -14.89 -1.57 -12.22
N PRO A 4 -15.13 -0.31 -11.80
CA PRO A 4 -14.35 0.31 -10.72
C PRO A 4 -14.48 -0.54 -9.43
N LEU A 5 -13.42 -0.55 -8.62
CA LEU A 5 -13.47 -1.22 -7.32
C LEU A 5 -14.41 -0.47 -6.38
N GLU A 6 -15.29 -1.22 -5.71
CA GLU A 6 -16.04 -0.71 -4.57
C GLU A 6 -15.08 -0.40 -3.43
N ALA A 7 -15.32 0.67 -2.68
CA ALA A 7 -14.48 1.11 -1.59
C ALA A 7 -15.31 1.74 -0.48
N ILE A 8 -14.83 1.60 0.76
CA ILE A 8 -15.27 2.38 1.90
C ILE A 8 -14.48 3.69 1.89
N GLU A 9 -15.15 4.79 2.18
CA GLU A 9 -14.52 6.10 2.20
C GLU A 9 -14.81 6.80 3.54
N ILE A 10 -13.75 7.36 4.14
CA ILE A 10 -13.84 8.16 5.36
C ILE A 10 -13.12 9.48 5.12
N GLU A 11 -13.79 10.58 5.39
CA GLU A 11 -13.20 11.92 5.33
C GLU A 11 -12.98 12.46 6.76
N THR A 12 -11.74 12.85 7.06
CA THR A 12 -11.40 13.40 8.39
C THR A 12 -11.92 14.82 8.60
N ALA A 13 -12.21 15.54 7.51
CA ALA A 13 -12.82 16.85 7.51
C ALA A 13 -13.47 17.13 6.13
N PRO A 14 -14.39 18.10 6.02
CA PRO A 14 -14.98 18.51 4.73
C PRO A 14 -13.92 18.96 3.73
N ALA A 15 -14.21 18.72 2.44
CA ALA A 15 -13.35 19.10 1.31
C ALA A 15 -11.90 18.59 1.47
N PRO A 16 -11.67 17.28 1.48
CA PRO A 16 -10.34 16.69 1.64
C PRO A 16 -9.40 17.18 0.54
N ARG A 17 -8.17 17.47 0.94
CA ARG A 17 -7.10 17.96 0.05
C ARG A 17 -6.03 16.91 -0.22
N ALA A 18 -6.13 15.79 0.45
CA ALA A 18 -5.25 14.64 0.32
C ALA A 18 -6.06 13.35 0.35
N SER A 19 -5.50 12.28 -0.19
CA SER A 19 -6.12 10.96 -0.14
C SER A 19 -5.11 9.91 0.29
N VAL A 20 -5.58 8.92 1.06
CA VAL A 20 -4.84 7.70 1.40
C VAL A 20 -5.63 6.53 0.84
N ILE A 21 -5.13 5.86 -0.19
CA ILE A 21 -5.70 4.62 -0.72
C ILE A 21 -5.04 3.48 0.02
N TRP A 22 -5.79 2.77 0.87
CA TRP A 22 -5.26 1.74 1.76
C TRP A 22 -5.77 0.35 1.40
N LEU A 23 -4.86 -0.50 0.96
CA LEU A 23 -5.13 -1.83 0.43
C LEU A 23 -5.02 -2.88 1.53
N HIS A 24 -6.07 -3.68 1.71
CA HIS A 24 -6.14 -4.75 2.70
C HIS A 24 -5.31 -6.00 2.34
N GLY A 25 -5.10 -6.90 3.30
CA GLY A 25 -4.42 -8.18 3.11
C GLY A 25 -5.28 -9.24 2.41
N LEU A 26 -4.67 -10.39 2.11
CA LEU A 26 -5.34 -11.54 1.51
C LEU A 26 -6.49 -12.03 2.39
N GLY A 27 -7.67 -12.22 1.82
CA GLY A 27 -8.87 -12.73 2.50
C GLY A 27 -9.63 -11.71 3.33
N ALA A 28 -9.05 -10.52 3.58
CA ALA A 28 -9.72 -9.40 4.22
C ALA A 28 -10.53 -8.56 3.20
N ASP A 29 -11.02 -7.42 3.61
CA ASP A 29 -11.72 -6.46 2.75
C ASP A 29 -11.48 -5.01 3.22
N GLY A 30 -12.18 -4.02 2.64
CA GLY A 30 -11.98 -2.61 2.98
C GLY A 30 -12.32 -2.25 4.43
N HIS A 31 -13.09 -3.07 5.16
CA HIS A 31 -13.39 -2.83 6.58
C HIS A 31 -12.22 -3.16 7.52
N ASP A 32 -11.21 -3.91 7.05
CA ASP A 32 -10.10 -4.38 7.88
C ASP A 32 -9.32 -3.23 8.52
N PHE A 33 -9.07 -2.16 7.77
CA PHE A 33 -8.33 -0.97 8.25
C PHE A 33 -9.20 0.27 8.46
N GLU A 34 -10.50 0.20 8.23
CA GLU A 34 -11.42 1.31 8.52
C GLU A 34 -11.31 1.83 9.96
N PRO A 35 -11.23 0.95 10.99
CA PRO A 35 -11.15 1.37 12.39
C PRO A 35 -9.87 2.12 12.76
N ILE A 36 -8.82 2.06 11.94
CA ILE A 36 -7.53 2.72 12.25
C ILE A 36 -7.63 4.26 12.14
N VAL A 37 -8.56 4.79 11.33
CA VAL A 37 -8.63 6.23 11.02
C VAL A 37 -8.73 7.10 12.28
N PRO A 38 -9.63 6.85 13.23
CA PRO A 38 -9.67 7.62 14.48
C PRO A 38 -8.43 7.41 15.35
N GLU A 39 -7.77 6.25 15.31
CA GLU A 39 -6.57 5.95 16.09
C GLU A 39 -5.33 6.70 15.58
N LEU A 40 -5.29 7.08 14.30
CA LEU A 40 -4.20 7.89 13.74
C LEU A 40 -4.14 9.29 14.37
N GLY A 41 -5.23 9.81 14.93
CA GLY A 41 -5.23 11.12 15.59
C GLY A 41 -4.67 12.24 14.72
N LEU A 42 -4.89 12.22 13.41
CA LEU A 42 -4.37 13.22 12.49
C LEU A 42 -4.87 14.61 12.86
N PRO A 43 -4.02 15.66 12.75
CA PRO A 43 -4.42 17.01 13.09
C PRO A 43 -5.58 17.48 12.20
N SER A 44 -6.54 18.21 12.77
CA SER A 44 -7.72 18.72 12.06
C SER A 44 -7.39 19.66 10.88
N THR A 45 -6.16 20.18 10.84
CA THR A 45 -5.64 20.97 9.72
C THR A 45 -5.29 20.13 8.49
N LEU A 46 -5.23 18.81 8.65
CA LEU A 46 -4.95 17.85 7.60
C LEU A 46 -6.25 17.14 7.20
N SER A 47 -6.94 17.67 6.18
CA SER A 47 -8.17 17.07 5.65
C SER A 47 -7.83 15.97 4.65
N VAL A 48 -8.10 14.72 5.02
CA VAL A 48 -7.74 13.51 4.28
C VAL A 48 -8.98 12.69 3.97
N ARG A 49 -9.07 12.19 2.73
CA ARG A 49 -9.98 11.10 2.36
C ARG A 49 -9.22 9.78 2.43
N PHE A 50 -9.66 8.89 3.30
CA PHE A 50 -9.23 7.50 3.30
C PHE A 50 -10.14 6.70 2.37
N VAL A 51 -9.52 5.90 1.50
CA VAL A 51 -10.19 5.03 0.54
C VAL A 51 -9.73 3.62 0.79
N PHE A 52 -10.63 2.74 1.22
CA PHE A 52 -10.38 1.34 1.53
C PHE A 52 -11.10 0.47 0.48
N PRO A 53 -10.45 0.17 -0.66
CA PRO A 53 -11.09 -0.61 -1.72
C PRO A 53 -11.18 -2.09 -1.35
N HIS A 54 -12.24 -2.74 -1.85
CA HIS A 54 -12.37 -4.19 -1.82
C HIS A 54 -11.64 -4.82 -3.00
N ALA A 55 -10.68 -5.70 -2.74
CA ALA A 55 -10.06 -6.51 -3.80
C ALA A 55 -11.12 -7.40 -4.49
N PRO A 56 -10.92 -7.74 -5.75
CA PRO A 56 -11.77 -8.72 -6.42
C PRO A 56 -11.78 -10.07 -5.70
N THR A 57 -12.88 -10.81 -5.77
CA THR A 57 -12.92 -12.21 -5.35
C THR A 57 -12.32 -13.09 -6.44
N ARG A 58 -11.47 -14.02 -6.03
CA ARG A 58 -10.84 -15.00 -6.93
C ARG A 58 -10.49 -16.29 -6.19
N PRO A 59 -10.34 -17.42 -6.87
CA PRO A 59 -9.72 -18.61 -6.28
C PRO A 59 -8.27 -18.27 -5.88
N VAL A 60 -7.86 -18.74 -4.69
CA VAL A 60 -6.49 -18.60 -4.20
C VAL A 60 -5.88 -19.97 -4.09
N THR A 61 -4.93 -20.29 -4.96
CA THR A 61 -4.37 -21.63 -5.16
C THR A 61 -3.70 -22.15 -3.89
N ILE A 62 -2.90 -21.33 -3.19
CA ILE A 62 -2.22 -21.74 -1.95
C ILE A 62 -3.20 -22.08 -0.82
N ASN A 63 -4.44 -21.59 -0.89
CA ASN A 63 -5.52 -21.88 0.05
C ASN A 63 -6.48 -22.94 -0.51
N GLY A 64 -5.98 -23.89 -1.31
CA GLY A 64 -6.77 -24.99 -1.86
C GLY A 64 -7.83 -24.55 -2.88
N GLY A 65 -7.65 -23.40 -3.55
CA GLY A 65 -8.61 -22.85 -4.50
C GLY A 65 -9.81 -22.16 -3.86
N MET A 66 -9.79 -21.90 -2.56
CA MET A 66 -10.85 -21.18 -1.87
C MET A 66 -11.05 -19.78 -2.50
N VAL A 67 -12.30 -19.44 -2.79
CA VAL A 67 -12.66 -18.13 -3.36
C VAL A 67 -12.70 -17.10 -2.24
N MET A 68 -11.84 -16.09 -2.34
CA MET A 68 -11.75 -14.98 -1.37
C MET A 68 -11.30 -13.69 -2.03
N ARG A 69 -11.39 -12.57 -1.32
CA ARG A 69 -10.83 -11.30 -1.79
C ARG A 69 -9.31 -11.40 -1.83
N ALA A 70 -8.74 -11.15 -3.00
CA ALA A 70 -7.30 -11.21 -3.24
C ALA A 70 -6.89 -10.29 -4.38
N TRP A 71 -5.80 -9.55 -4.19
CA TRP A 71 -5.23 -8.72 -5.25
C TRP A 71 -4.63 -9.57 -6.37
N TYR A 72 -4.01 -10.68 -6.01
CA TYR A 72 -3.45 -11.65 -6.96
C TYR A 72 -3.48 -13.06 -6.37
N ASP A 73 -3.39 -14.06 -7.24
CA ASP A 73 -3.27 -15.45 -6.81
C ASP A 73 -1.83 -15.74 -6.35
N VAL A 74 -1.70 -16.61 -5.35
CA VAL A 74 -0.44 -17.11 -4.83
C VAL A 74 -0.39 -18.61 -5.06
N VAL A 75 0.68 -19.08 -5.68
CA VAL A 75 0.93 -20.50 -5.98
C VAL A 75 2.17 -20.98 -5.23
N ASP A 76 2.25 -22.29 -5.02
CA ASP A 76 3.50 -22.94 -4.65
C ASP A 76 4.24 -23.36 -5.93
N ALA A 77 5.43 -22.82 -6.11
CA ALA A 77 6.29 -23.17 -7.22
C ALA A 77 7.63 -23.69 -6.67
N ALA A 78 7.86 -24.99 -6.79
CA ALA A 78 9.08 -25.67 -6.31
C ALA A 78 9.35 -25.44 -4.81
N GLY A 79 8.31 -25.49 -3.97
CA GLY A 79 8.42 -25.31 -2.51
C GLY A 79 8.56 -23.84 -2.06
N ALA A 80 8.32 -22.89 -2.96
CA ALA A 80 8.31 -21.45 -2.65
C ALA A 80 6.99 -20.81 -3.07
N ARG A 81 6.42 -19.99 -2.19
CA ARG A 81 5.24 -19.16 -2.52
C ARG A 81 5.61 -18.10 -3.53
N ARG A 82 4.84 -18.03 -4.63
CA ARG A 82 5.03 -17.03 -5.69
C ARG A 82 3.71 -16.37 -6.06
N GLU A 83 3.80 -15.09 -6.33
CA GLU A 83 2.72 -14.30 -6.90
C GLU A 83 2.51 -14.64 -8.39
N VAL A 84 1.24 -14.69 -8.82
CA VAL A 84 0.89 -14.84 -10.23
C VAL A 84 0.93 -13.47 -10.89
N GLU A 85 1.92 -13.24 -11.76
CA GLU A 85 2.19 -11.95 -12.38
C GLU A 85 0.96 -11.33 -13.05
N ALA A 86 0.19 -12.11 -13.81
CA ALA A 86 -1.02 -11.60 -14.49
C ALA A 86 -2.00 -10.96 -13.50
N GLY A 87 -2.18 -11.55 -12.31
CA GLY A 87 -3.02 -11.01 -11.24
C GLY A 87 -2.45 -9.72 -10.64
N VAL A 88 -1.13 -9.65 -10.43
CA VAL A 88 -0.45 -8.43 -9.95
C VAL A 88 -0.65 -7.29 -10.95
N ARG A 89 -0.45 -7.54 -12.25
CA ARG A 89 -0.64 -6.55 -13.32
C ARG A 89 -2.11 -6.11 -13.47
N GLU A 90 -3.05 -7.03 -13.32
CA GLU A 90 -4.48 -6.69 -13.32
C GLU A 90 -4.82 -5.77 -12.15
N SER A 91 -4.39 -6.11 -10.95
CA SER A 91 -4.64 -5.31 -9.74
C SER A 91 -3.95 -3.95 -9.78
N GLN A 92 -2.75 -3.86 -10.36
CA GLN A 92 -2.09 -2.58 -10.63
C GLN A 92 -3.03 -1.65 -11.43
N ARG A 93 -3.58 -2.09 -12.55
CA ARG A 93 -4.50 -1.25 -13.36
C ARG A 93 -5.74 -0.81 -12.59
N ARG A 94 -6.28 -1.66 -11.72
CA ARG A 94 -7.44 -1.32 -10.88
C ARG A 94 -7.09 -0.28 -9.81
N ILE A 95 -5.90 -0.37 -9.23
CA ILE A 95 -5.39 0.59 -8.23
C ILE A 95 -5.06 1.92 -8.91
N GLU A 96 -4.47 1.89 -10.10
CA GLU A 96 -4.26 3.10 -10.90
C GLU A 96 -5.57 3.82 -11.22
N ALA A 97 -6.65 3.08 -11.51
CA ALA A 97 -7.97 3.67 -11.71
C ALA A 97 -8.53 4.34 -10.43
N LEU A 98 -8.17 3.86 -9.22
CA LEU A 98 -8.51 4.56 -7.97
C LEU A 98 -7.70 5.85 -7.80
N ILE A 99 -6.43 5.86 -8.15
CA ILE A 99 -5.61 7.08 -8.15
C ILE A 99 -6.22 8.11 -9.12
N GLU A 100 -6.57 7.70 -10.33
CA GLU A 100 -7.22 8.57 -11.31
C GLU A 100 -8.59 9.09 -10.84
N ARG A 101 -9.36 8.27 -10.12
CA ARG A 101 -10.62 8.70 -9.50
C ARG A 101 -10.39 9.83 -8.49
N GLU A 102 -9.39 9.70 -7.62
CA GLU A 102 -9.07 10.75 -6.65
C GLU A 102 -8.54 12.02 -7.35
N ARG A 103 -7.76 11.88 -8.42
CA ARG A 103 -7.32 13.02 -9.25
C ARG A 103 -8.51 13.72 -9.89
N GLY A 104 -9.46 12.98 -10.43
CA GLY A 104 -10.70 13.51 -10.99
C GLY A 104 -11.57 14.25 -9.97
N ARG A 105 -11.41 13.94 -8.66
CA ARG A 105 -12.05 14.65 -7.54
C ARG A 105 -11.27 15.88 -7.07
N GLY A 106 -10.14 16.20 -7.70
CA GLY A 106 -9.32 17.38 -7.41
C GLY A 106 -8.15 17.12 -6.45
N THR A 107 -7.85 15.88 -6.07
CA THR A 107 -6.67 15.52 -5.28
C THR A 107 -5.49 15.25 -6.23
N PRO A 108 -4.45 16.09 -6.31
CA PRO A 108 -3.33 15.83 -7.20
C PRO A 108 -2.55 14.58 -6.76
N ALA A 109 -1.90 13.88 -7.69
CA ALA A 109 -1.12 12.67 -7.38
C ALA A 109 -0.10 12.91 -6.24
N ALA A 110 0.53 14.07 -6.20
CA ALA A 110 1.46 14.48 -5.15
C ALA A 110 0.83 14.69 -3.76
N ALA A 111 -0.50 14.56 -3.63
CA ALA A 111 -1.24 14.57 -2.37
C ALA A 111 -1.94 13.21 -2.11
N ILE A 112 -1.56 12.15 -2.84
CA ILE A 112 -2.08 10.80 -2.66
C ILE A 112 -0.98 9.91 -2.07
N VAL A 113 -1.30 9.26 -0.95
CA VAL A 113 -0.50 8.16 -0.40
C VAL A 113 -1.11 6.84 -0.84
N LEU A 114 -0.28 5.94 -1.37
CA LEU A 114 -0.67 4.57 -1.64
C LEU A 114 -0.16 3.68 -0.51
N ALA A 115 -1.07 3.10 0.24
CA ALA A 115 -0.82 2.35 1.46
C ALA A 115 -1.33 0.91 1.35
N GLY A 116 -0.76 0.00 2.12
CA GLY A 116 -1.31 -1.34 2.22
C GLY A 116 -0.61 -2.24 3.24
N PHE A 117 -1.32 -3.31 3.61
CA PHE A 117 -0.86 -4.33 4.53
C PHE A 117 -0.77 -5.68 3.81
N SER A 118 0.28 -6.45 4.09
CA SER A 118 0.47 -7.81 3.56
C SER A 118 0.39 -7.83 2.01
N GLN A 119 -0.53 -8.55 1.41
CA GLN A 119 -0.75 -8.55 -0.04
C GLN A 119 -1.05 -7.14 -0.59
N GLY A 120 -1.80 -6.32 0.16
CA GLY A 120 -2.04 -4.92 -0.17
C GLY A 120 -0.78 -4.06 -0.10
N GLY A 121 0.11 -4.30 0.87
CA GLY A 121 1.42 -3.62 0.97
C GLY A 121 2.33 -3.95 -0.21
N ALA A 122 2.35 -5.22 -0.63
CA ALA A 122 3.04 -5.63 -1.85
C ALA A 122 2.50 -4.90 -3.08
N MET A 123 1.17 -4.75 -3.21
CA MET A 123 0.56 -3.98 -4.30
C MET A 123 0.82 -2.49 -4.22
N ALA A 124 0.90 -1.91 -3.01
CA ALA A 124 1.26 -0.50 -2.82
C ALA A 124 2.68 -0.22 -3.32
N LEU A 125 3.65 -1.06 -2.99
CA LEU A 125 5.01 -0.99 -3.55
C LEU A 125 5.01 -1.16 -5.07
N HIS A 126 4.36 -2.25 -5.56
CA HIS A 126 4.36 -2.56 -6.98
C HIS A 126 3.81 -1.41 -7.83
N THR A 127 2.64 -0.90 -7.46
CA THR A 127 1.94 0.14 -8.21
C THR A 127 2.59 1.51 -8.01
N GLY A 128 2.90 1.89 -6.77
CA GLY A 128 3.45 3.21 -6.46
C GLY A 128 4.81 3.46 -7.10
N LEU A 129 5.69 2.45 -7.12
CA LEU A 129 7.00 2.57 -7.75
C LEU A 129 6.94 2.68 -9.28
N ARG A 130 5.84 2.24 -9.91
CA ARG A 130 5.62 2.26 -11.36
C ARG A 130 4.67 3.36 -11.82
N HIS A 131 3.99 4.04 -10.90
CA HIS A 131 3.03 5.09 -11.25
C HIS A 131 3.72 6.26 -11.97
N PRO A 132 3.14 6.77 -13.09
CA PRO A 132 3.82 7.76 -13.93
C PRO A 132 3.93 9.15 -13.31
N GLU A 133 3.13 9.47 -12.30
CA GLU A 133 3.18 10.74 -11.58
C GLU A 133 3.69 10.54 -10.15
N ARG A 134 4.34 11.58 -9.61
CA ARG A 134 4.85 11.55 -8.23
C ARG A 134 3.70 11.46 -7.23
N LEU A 135 3.75 10.44 -6.36
CA LEU A 135 2.87 10.30 -5.21
C LEU A 135 3.41 11.06 -3.98
N ALA A 136 2.52 11.34 -3.02
CA ALA A 136 2.91 11.90 -1.73
C ALA A 136 3.78 10.92 -0.93
N GLY A 137 3.47 9.63 -1.00
CA GLY A 137 4.19 8.58 -0.30
C GLY A 137 3.70 7.19 -0.65
N ILE A 138 4.49 6.18 -0.30
CA ILE A 138 4.14 4.77 -0.39
C ILE A 138 4.31 4.16 1.00
N MET A 139 3.28 3.46 1.51
CA MET A 139 3.32 2.78 2.79
C MET A 139 3.10 1.28 2.61
N ALA A 140 4.01 0.47 3.10
CA ALA A 140 4.06 -0.96 2.87
C ALA A 140 4.30 -1.71 4.18
N LEU A 141 3.23 -2.29 4.74
CA LEU A 141 3.22 -2.92 6.05
C LEU A 141 3.25 -4.45 5.92
N SER A 142 4.16 -5.12 6.64
CA SER A 142 4.27 -6.59 6.75
C SER A 142 4.22 -7.29 5.39
N CYS A 143 5.01 -6.86 4.43
CA CYS A 143 4.96 -7.34 3.05
C CYS A 143 6.35 -7.59 2.45
N PHE A 144 6.36 -7.95 1.18
CA PHE A 144 7.53 -8.13 0.34
C PHE A 144 7.39 -7.33 -0.98
N LEU A 145 8.43 -7.27 -1.79
CA LEU A 145 8.40 -6.61 -3.09
C LEU A 145 8.05 -7.62 -4.20
N PRO A 146 6.82 -7.58 -4.76
CA PRO A 146 6.42 -8.50 -5.83
C PRO A 146 7.07 -8.09 -7.15
N LEU A 147 7.35 -9.07 -8.01
CA LEU A 147 8.00 -8.88 -9.32
C LEU A 147 9.26 -8.00 -9.20
N ALA A 148 10.09 -8.27 -8.17
CA ALA A 148 11.27 -7.46 -7.86
C ALA A 148 12.24 -7.35 -9.03
N ASP A 149 12.35 -8.40 -9.86
CA ASP A 149 13.30 -8.46 -10.96
C ASP A 149 12.92 -7.54 -12.14
N THR A 150 11.64 -7.22 -12.29
CA THR A 150 11.18 -6.30 -13.34
C THR A 150 11.28 -4.83 -12.92
N LEU A 151 11.43 -4.54 -11.61
CA LEU A 151 11.35 -3.17 -11.09
C LEU A 151 12.38 -2.23 -11.73
N ALA A 152 13.62 -2.66 -11.91
CA ALA A 152 14.66 -1.79 -12.46
C ALA A 152 14.34 -1.27 -13.87
N ALA A 153 13.63 -2.09 -14.68
CA ALA A 153 13.21 -1.72 -16.02
C ALA A 153 11.89 -0.93 -16.07
N GLU A 154 11.04 -1.10 -15.07
CA GLU A 154 9.67 -0.59 -15.07
C GLU A 154 9.44 0.59 -14.10
N ALA A 155 10.42 0.87 -13.24
CA ALA A 155 10.30 1.93 -12.25
C ALA A 155 10.11 3.31 -12.88
N SER A 156 9.12 4.05 -12.37
CA SER A 156 8.90 5.43 -12.78
C SER A 156 9.94 6.37 -12.17
N ALA A 157 10.57 7.20 -12.99
CA ALA A 157 11.47 8.25 -12.51
C ALA A 157 10.76 9.27 -11.61
N ALA A 158 9.45 9.49 -11.81
CA ALA A 158 8.64 10.41 -11.01
C ALA A 158 8.60 10.02 -9.52
N ASN A 159 8.66 8.73 -9.21
CA ASN A 159 8.58 8.23 -7.84
C ASN A 159 9.94 7.86 -7.23
N ARG A 160 11.05 8.20 -7.88
CA ARG A 160 12.40 7.91 -7.35
C ARG A 160 12.66 8.55 -5.99
N GLN A 161 12.09 9.71 -5.72
CA GLN A 161 12.23 10.47 -4.47
C GLN A 161 10.96 10.46 -3.62
N THR A 162 9.98 9.62 -3.94
CA THR A 162 8.77 9.45 -3.12
C THR A 162 9.14 8.75 -1.82
N PRO A 163 8.80 9.30 -0.64
CA PRO A 163 9.11 8.68 0.63
C PRO A 163 8.38 7.33 0.77
N ILE A 164 9.10 6.32 1.23
CA ILE A 164 8.55 4.98 1.45
C ILE A 164 8.61 4.66 2.94
N PHE A 165 7.46 4.38 3.56
CA PHE A 165 7.38 3.82 4.90
C PHE A 165 7.23 2.31 4.80
N MET A 166 8.16 1.57 5.38
CA MET A 166 8.08 0.12 5.48
C MET A 166 8.15 -0.30 6.94
N ALA A 167 7.24 -1.19 7.33
CA ALA A 167 7.19 -1.73 8.69
C ALA A 167 6.96 -3.24 8.68
N HIS A 168 7.48 -3.94 9.70
CA HIS A 168 7.36 -5.39 9.79
C HIS A 168 7.39 -5.90 11.22
N GLY A 169 6.57 -6.93 11.50
CA GLY A 169 6.61 -7.66 12.76
C GLY A 169 7.83 -8.58 12.84
N THR A 170 8.60 -8.52 13.93
CA THR A 170 9.77 -9.39 14.11
C THR A 170 9.40 -10.85 14.34
N GLY A 171 8.17 -11.13 14.78
CA GLY A 171 7.61 -12.47 14.99
C GLY A 171 6.58 -12.88 13.92
N ASP A 172 6.60 -12.27 12.72
CA ASP A 172 5.63 -12.55 11.67
C ASP A 172 5.77 -13.99 11.13
N PRO A 173 4.76 -14.86 11.33
CA PRO A 173 4.81 -16.25 10.88
C PRO A 173 4.31 -16.42 9.43
N LEU A 174 3.65 -15.41 8.83
CA LEU A 174 3.04 -15.50 7.50
C LEU A 174 3.98 -14.97 6.42
N ILE A 175 4.56 -13.80 6.68
CA ILE A 175 5.59 -13.19 5.84
C ILE A 175 6.85 -13.05 6.70
N PRO A 176 7.81 -13.98 6.61
CA PRO A 176 9.01 -13.91 7.42
C PRO A 176 9.73 -12.55 7.28
N LEU A 177 10.22 -12.02 8.40
CA LEU A 177 10.92 -10.72 8.45
C LEU A 177 12.00 -10.60 7.37
N ALA A 178 12.69 -11.70 7.05
CA ALA A 178 13.71 -11.74 6.01
C ALA A 178 13.19 -11.25 4.64
N ARG A 179 11.91 -11.51 4.31
CA ARG A 179 11.31 -11.06 3.05
C ARG A 179 11.10 -9.53 3.02
N GLY A 180 10.74 -8.95 4.17
CA GLY A 180 10.64 -7.50 4.32
C GLY A 180 12.02 -6.82 4.23
N LEU A 181 13.03 -7.41 4.87
CA LEU A 181 14.42 -6.94 4.80
C LEU A 181 14.97 -7.00 3.37
N GLU A 182 14.75 -8.11 2.66
CA GLU A 182 15.13 -8.26 1.25
C GLU A 182 14.48 -7.16 0.37
N ALA A 183 13.19 -6.90 0.56
CA ALA A 183 12.48 -5.85 -0.15
C ALA A 183 13.07 -4.45 0.14
N ARG A 184 13.31 -4.13 1.42
CA ARG A 184 13.97 -2.89 1.84
C ARG A 184 15.33 -2.73 1.19
N ASP A 185 16.20 -3.74 1.30
CA ASP A 185 17.58 -3.68 0.82
C ASP A 185 17.63 -3.49 -0.70
N ARG A 186 16.72 -4.15 -1.43
CA ARG A 186 16.56 -3.97 -2.88
C ARG A 186 16.19 -2.52 -3.21
N LEU A 187 15.22 -1.93 -2.51
CA LEU A 187 14.79 -0.55 -2.72
C LEU A 187 15.89 0.45 -2.37
N VAL A 188 16.57 0.27 -1.24
CA VAL A 188 17.71 1.11 -0.83
C VAL A 188 18.83 1.04 -1.87
N THR A 189 19.18 -0.16 -2.35
CA THR A 189 20.19 -0.34 -3.41
C THR A 189 19.81 0.37 -4.70
N LEU A 190 18.49 0.44 -5.02
CA LEU A 190 17.97 1.19 -6.15
C LEU A 190 17.87 2.70 -5.88
N GLY A 191 18.25 3.20 -4.69
CA GLY A 191 18.30 4.61 -4.34
C GLY A 191 16.96 5.22 -3.91
N TYR A 192 16.00 4.41 -3.44
CA TYR A 192 14.74 4.92 -2.88
C TYR A 192 14.89 5.34 -1.42
N PRO A 193 14.21 6.42 -0.97
CA PRO A 193 14.23 6.87 0.42
C PRO A 193 13.28 5.99 1.27
N VAL A 194 13.80 4.91 1.84
CA VAL A 194 13.04 3.97 2.66
C VAL A 194 13.25 4.26 4.14
N GLY A 195 12.16 4.62 4.85
CA GLY A 195 12.06 4.55 6.30
C GLY A 195 11.66 3.13 6.72
N TRP A 196 12.53 2.43 7.47
CA TRP A 196 12.31 1.06 7.90
C TRP A 196 12.05 0.98 9.39
N HIS A 197 10.96 0.27 9.78
CA HIS A 197 10.54 0.07 11.15
C HIS A 197 10.32 -1.41 11.45
N GLN A 198 10.62 -1.82 12.70
CA GLN A 198 10.37 -3.18 13.18
C GLN A 198 9.68 -3.12 14.53
N TYR A 199 8.71 -4.00 14.74
CA TYR A 199 7.96 -4.07 15.99
C TYR A 199 7.89 -5.51 16.51
N PRO A 200 7.91 -5.73 17.84
CA PRO A 200 7.80 -7.06 18.43
C PRO A 200 6.35 -7.56 18.38
N MET A 201 5.89 -7.88 17.17
CA MET A 201 4.52 -8.32 16.91
C MET A 201 4.50 -9.43 15.84
N PRO A 202 3.41 -10.21 15.73
CA PRO A 202 3.18 -11.15 14.65
C PRO A 202 2.77 -10.41 13.36
N HIS A 203 2.04 -11.10 12.44
CA HIS A 203 1.47 -10.52 11.23
C HIS A 203 0.24 -9.65 11.57
N ALA A 204 0.47 -8.48 12.12
CA ALA A 204 -0.53 -7.55 12.62
C ALA A 204 0.02 -6.11 12.59
N VAL A 205 -0.76 -5.16 13.09
CA VAL A 205 -0.36 -3.77 13.36
C VAL A 205 -0.47 -3.51 14.86
N CYS A 206 0.47 -2.80 15.45
CA CYS A 206 0.46 -2.44 16.87
C CYS A 206 0.32 -0.94 17.10
N ALA A 207 -0.03 -0.53 18.34
CA ALA A 207 -0.24 0.86 18.68
C ALA A 207 0.98 1.77 18.41
N GLN A 208 2.20 1.25 18.61
CA GLN A 208 3.41 2.02 18.30
C GLN A 208 3.56 2.25 16.79
N GLU A 209 3.28 1.23 15.97
CA GLU A 209 3.28 1.36 14.52
C GLU A 209 2.23 2.36 14.05
N ILE A 210 1.02 2.34 14.62
CA ILE A 210 -0.05 3.31 14.32
C ILE A 210 0.42 4.74 14.60
N ALA A 211 1.09 4.98 15.73
CA ALA A 211 1.64 6.30 16.07
C ALA A 211 2.74 6.75 15.09
N ASP A 212 3.60 5.84 14.65
CA ASP A 212 4.65 6.14 13.67
C ASP A 212 4.06 6.38 12.27
N ILE A 213 3.03 5.62 11.87
CA ILE A 213 2.26 5.86 10.65
C ILE A 213 1.60 7.23 10.67
N ALA A 214 0.96 7.62 11.79
CA ALA A 214 0.31 8.91 11.91
C ALA A 214 1.29 10.08 11.72
N ARG A 215 2.48 9.99 12.32
CA ARG A 215 3.54 10.98 12.17
C ARG A 215 4.02 11.05 10.72
N TRP A 216 4.31 9.91 10.13
CA TRP A 216 4.78 9.84 8.76
C TRP A 216 3.73 10.35 7.75
N LEU A 217 2.45 10.02 7.93
CA LEU A 217 1.36 10.58 7.11
C LEU A 217 1.28 12.11 7.25
N GLY A 218 1.44 12.63 8.48
CA GLY A 218 1.50 14.07 8.74
C GLY A 218 2.60 14.75 7.93
N ASP A 219 3.79 14.17 7.90
CA ASP A 219 4.94 14.68 7.15
C ASP A 219 4.73 14.56 5.64
N ALA A 220 4.35 13.39 5.14
CA ALA A 220 4.17 13.12 3.72
C ALA A 220 3.07 13.99 3.09
N LEU A 221 1.94 14.16 3.77
CA LEU A 221 0.80 14.95 3.29
C LEU A 221 0.92 16.44 3.64
N GLY A 222 1.62 16.78 4.73
CA GLY A 222 1.91 18.16 5.12
C GLY A 222 2.87 18.86 4.15
N ALA A 223 3.85 18.13 3.62
CA ALA A 223 4.79 18.64 2.62
C ALA A 223 4.14 18.93 1.25
N ALA A 224 2.97 18.33 0.98
CA ALA A 224 2.20 18.57 -0.25
C ALA A 224 1.42 19.91 -0.25
N ARG A 225 1.49 20.71 0.84
CA ARG A 225 0.83 22.04 0.89
C ARG A 225 1.59 23.00 -0.03
N PRO A 226 0.93 23.67 -1.01
CA PRO A 226 1.57 24.74 -1.74
C PRO A 226 2.03 25.82 -0.74
N LEU A 227 3.27 26.27 -0.87
CA LEU A 227 3.75 27.48 -0.21
C LEU A 227 2.76 28.61 -0.60
N ARG A 228 2.15 29.23 0.38
CA ARG A 228 1.25 30.37 0.20
C ARG A 228 2.02 31.57 -0.34
#